data_7b82d061de77d096cc1f2d683363fa31
#
_entry.id   7b82d061de77d096cc1f2d683363fa31
#
_cell.length_a   1.000
_cell.length_b   1.000
_cell.length_c   1.000
_cell.angle_alpha   90.00
_cell.angle_beta   90.00
_cell.angle_gamma   90.00
#
_symmetry.space_group_name_H-M   'P 1'
#
loop_
_entity.id
_entity.type
_entity.pdbx_description
1 polymer ?
#
loop_
_entity_poly.entity_id
_entity_poly.type
_entity_poly.pdbx_seq_one_letter_code
_entity_poly.pdbx_strand_id
1 'polypeptide(L)'
;MGRLLYFVTITVGLAWPWVATAQQAFPTPEQAAHAFVEALGTERADQARLTELLGEEWRSFIPRQGVQRKDVDAFLQQYREEHRIEKTSEYQALLSVGSEHWTLPIPMIKTENGWRFDIKAGSAEIRVRRIGSNELAAVQSVLAYHDAQMDYASVDRDGDGALEYAQKIFSTPGRHDGLYWPDDKSGAISPLGPAFGKTIAGEDWHGYHFRILHSQGHSAPGGAYSYLIGDKMTRGFALIAWPARYNDTGVMSFMISHEGQVFEKDLGPAGAKWAQSITRFDPDESWKAVTVDQD
;
A
#
# COMPACT_ATOMS: atom_id res chain seq x y z
N MET A 1 -22.64 65.77 -42.49
CA MET A 1 -23.14 65.54 -41.11
C MET A 1 -23.75 64.15 -41.07
N GLY A 2 -22.98 63.13 -40.67
CA GLY A 2 -23.43 61.76 -40.52
C GLY A 2 -23.17 61.33 -39.08
N ARG A 3 -24.25 61.05 -38.34
CA ARG A 3 -24.22 60.54 -36.98
C ARG A 3 -24.06 59.01 -37.02
N LEU A 4 -22.94 58.49 -36.51
CA LEU A 4 -22.69 57.08 -36.23
C LEU A 4 -23.41 56.71 -34.95
N LEU A 5 -24.36 55.76 -35.00
CA LEU A 5 -25.00 55.13 -33.87
C LEU A 5 -24.18 53.88 -33.49
N TYR A 6 -23.59 53.89 -32.29
CA TYR A 6 -22.97 52.71 -31.70
C TYR A 6 -24.04 51.87 -31.00
N PHE A 7 -24.26 50.64 -31.47
CA PHE A 7 -25.03 49.60 -30.75
C PHE A 7 -24.09 48.93 -29.71
N VAL A 8 -24.39 49.14 -28.45
CA VAL A 8 -23.77 48.38 -27.36
C VAL A 8 -24.58 47.12 -27.15
N THR A 9 -24.04 45.97 -27.53
CA THR A 9 -24.59 44.67 -27.21
C THR A 9 -24.16 44.27 -25.80
N ILE A 10 -25.10 44.29 -24.87
CA ILE A 10 -24.89 43.77 -23.49
C ILE A 10 -25.10 42.26 -23.56
N THR A 11 -24.00 41.48 -23.50
CA THR A 11 -24.02 40.03 -23.29
C THR A 11 -24.28 39.75 -21.80
N VAL A 12 -25.49 39.38 -21.46
CA VAL A 12 -25.81 38.85 -20.11
C VAL A 12 -25.30 37.43 -20.05
N GLY A 13 -24.14 37.26 -19.40
CA GLY A 13 -23.60 35.95 -19.08
C GLY A 13 -24.49 35.27 -18.02
N LEU A 14 -25.22 34.24 -18.39
CA LEU A 14 -25.91 33.33 -17.49
C LEU A 14 -24.84 32.56 -16.70
N ALA A 15 -24.49 33.05 -15.50
CA ALA A 15 -23.76 32.28 -14.53
C ALA A 15 -24.70 31.17 -14.02
N TRP A 16 -24.50 29.93 -14.49
CA TRP A 16 -25.11 28.77 -13.87
C TRP A 16 -24.53 28.61 -12.47
N PRO A 17 -25.40 28.58 -11.42
CA PRO A 17 -24.91 28.28 -10.10
C PRO A 17 -24.35 26.86 -10.11
N TRP A 18 -23.08 26.71 -9.75
CA TRP A 18 -22.52 25.42 -9.37
C TRP A 18 -23.25 24.98 -8.11
N VAL A 19 -24.24 24.11 -8.25
CA VAL A 19 -24.88 23.44 -7.12
C VAL A 19 -23.84 22.45 -6.61
N ALA A 20 -23.09 22.85 -5.59
CA ALA A 20 -22.32 21.89 -4.82
C ALA A 20 -23.35 20.92 -4.23
N THR A 21 -23.34 19.67 -4.67
CA THR A 21 -24.19 18.61 -4.12
C THR A 21 -23.85 18.49 -2.64
N ALA A 22 -24.77 18.94 -1.79
CA ALA A 22 -24.60 18.83 -0.35
C ALA A 22 -24.52 17.33 -0.01
N GLN A 23 -23.52 16.95 0.79
CA GLN A 23 -23.37 15.59 1.29
C GLN A 23 -24.66 15.13 1.96
N GLN A 24 -25.09 13.91 1.68
CA GLN A 24 -26.33 13.36 2.20
C GLN A 24 -26.29 13.20 3.72
N ALA A 25 -27.36 13.62 4.38
CA ALA A 25 -27.61 13.41 5.80
C ALA A 25 -28.81 12.48 6.01
N PHE A 26 -28.83 11.78 7.16
CA PHE A 26 -29.80 10.76 7.50
C PHE A 26 -30.42 11.04 8.88
N PRO A 27 -31.67 10.65 9.12
CA PRO A 27 -32.31 10.79 10.43
C PRO A 27 -31.57 10.09 11.56
N THR A 28 -30.95 8.92 11.27
CA THR A 28 -30.21 8.11 12.25
C THR A 28 -28.87 7.61 11.69
N PRO A 29 -27.89 7.30 12.54
CA PRO A 29 -26.61 6.76 12.09
C PRO A 29 -26.75 5.34 11.51
N GLU A 30 -27.76 4.55 11.93
CA GLU A 30 -28.07 3.24 11.38
C GLU A 30 -28.48 3.35 9.90
N GLN A 31 -29.29 4.35 9.55
CA GLN A 31 -29.67 4.59 8.15
C GLN A 31 -28.50 5.06 7.31
N ALA A 32 -27.60 5.88 7.87
CA ALA A 32 -26.37 6.27 7.18
C ALA A 32 -25.47 5.05 6.90
N ALA A 33 -25.27 4.19 7.92
CA ALA A 33 -24.49 2.97 7.79
C ALA A 33 -25.09 2.01 6.76
N HIS A 34 -26.41 1.80 6.76
CA HIS A 34 -27.10 0.97 5.79
C HIS A 34 -26.91 1.50 4.35
N ALA A 35 -27.10 2.79 4.12
CA ALA A 35 -26.88 3.40 2.81
C ALA A 35 -25.42 3.26 2.32
N PHE A 36 -24.45 3.34 3.22
CA PHE A 36 -23.03 3.11 2.89
C PHE A 36 -22.80 1.66 2.45
N VAL A 37 -23.33 0.69 3.18
CA VAL A 37 -23.22 -0.73 2.85
C VAL A 37 -23.88 -1.05 1.50
N GLU A 38 -25.05 -0.48 1.22
CA GLU A 38 -25.70 -0.61 -0.08
C GLU A 38 -24.83 -0.03 -1.21
N ALA A 39 -24.20 1.13 -0.99
CA ALA A 39 -23.32 1.77 -1.98
C ALA A 39 -22.06 0.97 -2.28
N LEU A 40 -21.58 0.11 -1.36
CA LEU A 40 -20.46 -0.80 -1.60
C LEU A 40 -20.81 -1.92 -2.59
N GLY A 41 -22.10 -2.27 -2.71
CA GLY A 41 -22.60 -3.29 -3.64
C GLY A 41 -21.95 -4.67 -3.44
N THR A 42 -22.53 -5.70 -4.06
CA THR A 42 -22.02 -7.08 -3.97
C THR A 42 -20.93 -7.41 -5.00
N GLU A 43 -20.95 -6.75 -6.17
CA GLU A 43 -19.97 -6.97 -7.24
C GLU A 43 -19.11 -5.74 -7.47
N ARG A 44 -19.74 -4.56 -7.45
CA ARG A 44 -19.09 -3.28 -7.72
C ARG A 44 -19.74 -2.17 -6.91
N ALA A 45 -18.88 -1.34 -6.31
CA ALA A 45 -19.33 -0.16 -5.57
C ALA A 45 -19.95 0.91 -6.50
N ASP A 46 -21.06 1.51 -6.06
CA ASP A 46 -21.66 2.69 -6.69
C ASP A 46 -20.86 3.94 -6.30
N GLN A 47 -20.04 4.39 -7.23
CA GLN A 47 -19.12 5.50 -7.02
C GLN A 47 -19.85 6.85 -6.87
N ALA A 48 -20.97 7.03 -7.55
CA ALA A 48 -21.78 8.25 -7.43
C ALA A 48 -22.41 8.30 -6.04
N ARG A 49 -22.98 7.18 -5.61
CA ARG A 49 -23.56 7.05 -4.28
C ARG A 49 -22.54 7.26 -3.15
N LEU A 50 -21.35 6.69 -3.30
CA LEU A 50 -20.26 6.92 -2.33
C LEU A 50 -19.86 8.39 -2.27
N THR A 51 -19.87 9.12 -3.40
CA THR A 51 -19.59 10.55 -3.41
C THR A 51 -20.67 11.36 -2.68
N GLU A 52 -21.93 11.02 -2.86
CA GLU A 52 -23.04 11.64 -2.11
C GLU A 52 -22.92 11.40 -0.60
N LEU A 53 -22.50 10.20 -0.19
CA LEU A 53 -22.38 9.79 1.20
C LEU A 53 -21.14 10.34 1.89
N LEU A 54 -19.99 10.32 1.23
CA LEU A 54 -18.68 10.65 1.81
C LEU A 54 -18.19 12.06 1.45
N GLY A 55 -18.82 12.72 0.48
CA GLY A 55 -18.40 14.02 -0.06
C GLY A 55 -17.45 13.89 -1.25
N GLU A 56 -17.32 14.95 -2.06
CA GLU A 56 -16.56 14.97 -3.33
C GLU A 56 -15.08 14.57 -3.17
N GLU A 57 -14.48 14.93 -2.05
CA GLU A 57 -13.04 14.74 -1.81
C GLU A 57 -12.68 13.34 -1.26
N TRP A 58 -13.64 12.42 -1.10
CA TRP A 58 -13.38 11.15 -0.40
C TRP A 58 -12.25 10.32 -1.01
N ARG A 59 -12.03 10.42 -2.34
CA ARG A 59 -10.96 9.70 -3.05
C ARG A 59 -9.56 10.19 -2.71
N SER A 60 -9.40 11.39 -2.16
CA SER A 60 -8.10 11.88 -1.69
C SER A 60 -7.68 11.20 -0.37
N PHE A 61 -8.65 10.67 0.38
CA PHE A 61 -8.42 9.96 1.64
C PHE A 61 -8.36 8.43 1.44
N ILE A 62 -9.16 7.89 0.49
CA ILE A 62 -9.21 6.46 0.18
C ILE A 62 -8.83 6.26 -1.30
N PRO A 63 -7.53 6.13 -1.63
CA PRO A 63 -7.07 5.87 -2.99
C PRO A 63 -7.62 4.54 -3.52
N ARG A 64 -7.85 4.48 -4.85
CA ARG A 64 -8.40 3.27 -5.50
C ARG A 64 -7.58 1.99 -5.27
N GLN A 65 -6.27 2.13 -5.11
CA GLN A 65 -5.34 1.01 -4.86
C GLN A 65 -5.31 0.60 -3.38
N GLY A 66 -5.89 1.41 -2.47
CA GLY A 66 -5.84 1.19 -1.02
C GLY A 66 -6.89 0.24 -0.47
N VAL A 67 -7.96 -0.06 -1.24
CA VAL A 67 -9.04 -0.98 -0.84
C VAL A 67 -9.35 -1.90 -2.00
N GLN A 68 -9.07 -3.17 -1.84
CA GLN A 68 -9.35 -4.19 -2.85
C GLN A 68 -10.77 -4.74 -2.69
N ARG A 69 -11.34 -5.33 -3.75
CA ARG A 69 -12.68 -5.94 -3.69
C ARG A 69 -12.81 -6.98 -2.59
N LYS A 70 -11.77 -7.80 -2.39
CA LYS A 70 -11.72 -8.81 -1.32
C LYS A 70 -11.92 -8.21 0.09
N ASP A 71 -11.37 -6.99 0.33
CA ASP A 71 -11.48 -6.31 1.62
C ASP A 71 -12.91 -5.81 1.85
N VAL A 72 -13.54 -5.30 0.78
CA VAL A 72 -14.96 -4.92 0.79
C VAL A 72 -15.86 -6.14 1.02
N ASP A 73 -15.57 -7.27 0.36
CA ASP A 73 -16.35 -8.51 0.53
C ASP A 73 -16.25 -9.06 1.96
N ALA A 74 -15.05 -9.03 2.56
CA ALA A 74 -14.84 -9.39 3.95
C ALA A 74 -15.61 -8.47 4.90
N PHE A 75 -15.56 -7.15 4.68
CA PHE A 75 -16.35 -6.19 5.44
C PHE A 75 -17.85 -6.45 5.32
N LEU A 76 -18.36 -6.67 4.11
CA LEU A 76 -19.78 -6.97 3.88
C LEU A 76 -20.21 -8.29 4.52
N GLN A 77 -19.34 -9.29 4.57
CA GLN A 77 -19.59 -10.53 5.29
C GLN A 77 -19.70 -10.28 6.79
N GLN A 78 -18.72 -9.59 7.39
CA GLN A 78 -18.74 -9.25 8.81
C GLN A 78 -19.96 -8.38 9.16
N TYR A 79 -20.35 -7.45 8.30
CA TYR A 79 -21.56 -6.64 8.50
C TYR A 79 -22.83 -7.48 8.55
N ARG A 80 -22.95 -8.50 7.70
CA ARG A 80 -24.11 -9.43 7.70
C ARG A 80 -24.13 -10.34 8.92
N GLU A 81 -22.97 -10.74 9.42
CA GLU A 81 -22.86 -11.61 10.60
C GLU A 81 -23.21 -10.83 11.87
N GLU A 82 -22.59 -9.70 12.08
CA GLU A 82 -22.86 -8.81 13.22
C GLU A 82 -22.49 -7.39 12.87
N HIS A 83 -23.35 -6.42 13.18
CA HIS A 83 -23.03 -5.00 13.10
C HIS A 83 -23.77 -4.22 14.16
N ARG A 84 -23.16 -3.11 14.58
CA ARG A 84 -23.76 -2.18 15.55
C ARG A 84 -23.23 -0.77 15.34
N ILE A 85 -24.02 0.20 15.84
CA ILE A 85 -23.62 1.59 15.92
C ILE A 85 -23.10 1.89 17.31
N GLU A 86 -21.81 2.20 17.40
CA GLU A 86 -21.15 2.58 18.64
C GLU A 86 -21.16 4.12 18.78
N LYS A 87 -21.98 4.66 19.68
CA LYS A 87 -21.99 6.09 19.96
C LYS A 87 -20.81 6.45 20.85
N THR A 88 -19.87 7.22 20.31
CA THR A 88 -18.72 7.75 21.06
C THR A 88 -19.06 9.05 21.80
N SER A 89 -20.12 9.74 21.35
CA SER A 89 -20.70 10.92 21.99
C SER A 89 -22.16 11.13 21.53
N GLU A 90 -22.82 12.19 22.01
CA GLU A 90 -24.14 12.61 21.53
C GLU A 90 -24.13 12.96 20.02
N TYR A 91 -22.96 13.41 19.53
CA TYR A 91 -22.79 13.94 18.16
C TYR A 91 -21.93 13.07 17.27
N GLN A 92 -21.43 11.92 17.75
CA GLN A 92 -20.55 11.06 16.99
C GLN A 92 -20.86 9.58 17.21
N ALA A 93 -20.82 8.81 16.12
CA ALA A 93 -21.00 7.37 16.12
C ALA A 93 -20.05 6.70 15.12
N LEU A 94 -19.72 5.44 15.37
CA LEU A 94 -18.93 4.56 14.51
C LEU A 94 -19.78 3.36 14.11
N LEU A 95 -19.56 2.85 12.89
CA LEU A 95 -20.07 1.54 12.50
C LEU A 95 -19.03 0.48 12.90
N SER A 96 -19.46 -0.48 13.73
CA SER A 96 -18.69 -1.65 14.12
C SER A 96 -19.24 -2.91 13.46
N VAL A 97 -18.39 -3.82 13.02
CA VAL A 97 -18.77 -5.05 12.32
C VAL A 97 -17.98 -6.26 12.83
N GLY A 98 -18.59 -7.45 12.73
CA GLY A 98 -18.01 -8.74 13.10
C GLY A 98 -17.80 -8.93 14.60
N SER A 99 -17.45 -10.17 14.99
CA SER A 99 -17.21 -10.56 16.38
C SER A 99 -16.02 -9.83 17.03
N GLU A 100 -15.01 -9.45 16.24
CA GLU A 100 -13.84 -8.69 16.67
C GLU A 100 -14.13 -7.19 16.86
N HIS A 101 -15.39 -6.78 16.60
CA HIS A 101 -15.82 -5.39 16.73
C HIS A 101 -14.95 -4.38 15.92
N TRP A 102 -14.55 -4.78 14.71
CA TRP A 102 -13.81 -3.87 13.84
C TRP A 102 -14.63 -2.64 13.48
N THR A 103 -14.08 -1.45 13.70
CA THR A 103 -14.76 -0.20 13.44
C THR A 103 -14.38 0.41 12.10
N LEU A 104 -15.39 0.86 11.34
CA LEU A 104 -15.15 1.68 10.14
C LEU A 104 -14.42 2.97 10.54
N PRO A 105 -13.25 3.29 9.94
CA PRO A 105 -12.45 4.46 10.34
C PRO A 105 -13.05 5.81 9.91
N ILE A 106 -14.27 5.83 9.36
CA ILE A 106 -15.00 7.02 8.95
C ILE A 106 -16.14 7.24 9.95
N PRO A 107 -16.02 8.20 10.89
CA PRO A 107 -17.08 8.47 11.84
C PRO A 107 -18.30 9.08 11.17
N MET A 108 -19.46 8.84 11.76
CA MET A 108 -20.70 9.55 11.47
C MET A 108 -20.88 10.65 12.50
N ILE A 109 -21.16 11.87 12.05
CA ILE A 109 -21.40 13.03 12.90
C ILE A 109 -22.83 13.52 12.75
N LYS A 110 -23.41 13.99 13.88
CA LYS A 110 -24.74 14.59 13.93
C LYS A 110 -24.64 16.08 13.62
N THR A 111 -25.37 16.53 12.62
CA THR A 111 -25.51 17.94 12.22
C THR A 111 -26.95 18.39 12.39
N GLU A 112 -27.25 19.65 12.13
CA GLU A 112 -28.62 20.17 12.11
C GLU A 112 -29.53 19.43 11.12
N ASN A 113 -28.96 18.94 10.01
CA ASN A 113 -29.68 18.21 8.96
C ASN A 113 -29.72 16.69 9.18
N GLY A 114 -29.15 16.18 10.27
CA GLY A 114 -29.07 14.75 10.58
C GLY A 114 -27.65 14.20 10.60
N TRP A 115 -27.52 12.88 10.51
CA TRP A 115 -26.26 12.15 10.58
C TRP A 115 -25.62 12.03 9.19
N ARG A 116 -24.32 12.32 9.09
CA ARG A 116 -23.53 12.15 7.87
C ARG A 116 -22.14 11.62 8.20
N PHE A 117 -21.47 11.00 7.22
CA PHE A 117 -20.08 10.60 7.37
C PHE A 117 -19.14 11.81 7.40
N ASP A 118 -18.07 11.72 8.17
CA ASP A 118 -16.98 12.71 8.21
C ASP A 118 -15.65 12.06 7.84
N ILE A 119 -15.37 12.00 6.54
CA ILE A 119 -14.13 11.41 6.03
C ILE A 119 -12.88 12.17 6.47
N LYS A 120 -13.00 13.48 6.69
CA LYS A 120 -11.87 14.32 7.15
C LYS A 120 -11.48 13.98 8.58
N ALA A 121 -12.48 13.81 9.46
CA ALA A 121 -12.23 13.36 10.84
C ALA A 121 -11.63 11.95 10.88
N GLY A 122 -12.02 11.05 9.95
CA GLY A 122 -11.46 9.71 9.82
C GLY A 122 -10.09 9.63 9.15
N SER A 123 -9.61 10.70 8.54
CA SER A 123 -8.44 10.66 7.65
C SER A 123 -7.14 10.22 8.33
N ALA A 124 -6.93 10.59 9.58
CA ALA A 124 -5.76 10.19 10.36
C ALA A 124 -5.76 8.67 10.61
N GLU A 125 -6.90 8.12 11.01
CA GLU A 125 -7.06 6.68 11.27
C GLU A 125 -6.93 5.86 9.98
N ILE A 126 -7.53 6.32 8.88
CA ILE A 126 -7.39 5.71 7.56
C ILE A 126 -5.91 5.63 7.17
N ARG A 127 -5.15 6.72 7.39
CA ARG A 127 -3.72 6.76 7.10
C ARG A 127 -2.92 5.80 7.98
N VAL A 128 -3.17 5.78 9.29
CA VAL A 128 -2.49 4.90 10.24
C VAL A 128 -2.70 3.43 9.86
N ARG A 129 -3.96 3.03 9.57
CA ARG A 129 -4.27 1.66 9.15
C ARG A 129 -3.62 1.30 7.81
N ARG A 130 -3.58 2.23 6.85
CA ARG A 130 -2.89 2.03 5.57
C ARG A 130 -1.39 1.84 5.77
N ILE A 131 -0.74 2.67 6.60
CA ILE A 131 0.67 2.54 6.94
C ILE A 131 0.93 1.15 7.53
N GLY A 132 0.19 0.75 8.57
CA GLY A 132 0.36 -0.55 9.21
C GLY A 132 0.19 -1.73 8.25
N SER A 133 -0.85 -1.69 7.40
CA SER A 133 -1.06 -2.72 6.38
C SER A 133 0.08 -2.81 5.36
N ASN A 134 0.58 -1.65 4.90
CA ASN A 134 1.71 -1.60 3.97
C ASN A 134 3.02 -2.06 4.61
N GLU A 135 3.28 -1.71 5.87
CA GLU A 135 4.47 -2.15 6.62
C GLU A 135 4.45 -3.66 6.82
N LEU A 136 3.31 -4.23 7.20
CA LEU A 136 3.16 -5.68 7.30
C LEU A 136 3.42 -6.36 5.94
N ALA A 137 2.84 -5.83 4.86
CA ALA A 137 3.07 -6.35 3.51
C ALA A 137 4.53 -6.20 3.06
N ALA A 138 5.22 -5.13 3.47
CA ALA A 138 6.66 -4.94 3.20
C ALA A 138 7.50 -5.98 3.94
N VAL A 139 7.22 -6.26 5.22
CA VAL A 139 7.89 -7.32 6.00
C VAL A 139 7.69 -8.68 5.33
N GLN A 140 6.45 -9.02 4.96
CA GLN A 140 6.16 -10.26 4.24
C GLN A 140 6.88 -10.33 2.88
N SER A 141 6.99 -9.20 2.18
CA SER A 141 7.70 -9.15 0.89
C SER A 141 9.21 -9.35 1.02
N VAL A 142 9.85 -8.83 2.07
CA VAL A 142 11.29 -9.06 2.28
C VAL A 142 11.57 -10.50 2.72
N LEU A 143 10.65 -11.14 3.46
CA LEU A 143 10.73 -12.56 3.78
C LEU A 143 10.55 -13.43 2.53
N ALA A 144 9.53 -13.14 1.72
CA ALA A 144 9.33 -13.84 0.45
C ALA A 144 10.52 -13.68 -0.52
N TYR A 145 11.18 -12.51 -0.50
CA TYR A 145 12.43 -12.32 -1.24
C TYR A 145 13.54 -13.25 -0.73
N HIS A 146 13.69 -13.39 0.60
CA HIS A 146 14.67 -14.31 1.18
C HIS A 146 14.45 -15.75 0.69
N ASP A 147 13.21 -16.24 0.81
CA ASP A 147 12.87 -17.60 0.42
C ASP A 147 13.04 -17.82 -1.09
N ALA A 148 12.66 -16.82 -1.90
CA ALA A 148 12.86 -16.86 -3.33
C ALA A 148 14.36 -16.91 -3.74
N GLN A 149 15.23 -16.25 -2.97
CA GLN A 149 16.68 -16.34 -3.19
C GLN A 149 17.21 -17.73 -2.87
N MET A 150 16.74 -18.33 -1.78
CA MET A 150 17.13 -19.71 -1.41
C MET A 150 16.66 -20.72 -2.49
N ASP A 151 15.42 -20.57 -2.98
CA ASP A 151 14.91 -21.40 -4.08
C ASP A 151 15.68 -21.16 -5.39
N TYR A 152 15.98 -19.91 -5.75
CA TYR A 152 16.74 -19.57 -6.93
C TYR A 152 18.12 -20.25 -6.94
N ALA A 153 18.83 -20.18 -5.81
CA ALA A 153 20.17 -20.73 -5.64
C ALA A 153 20.20 -22.28 -5.51
N SER A 154 19.05 -22.95 -5.45
CA SER A 154 18.97 -24.40 -5.41
C SER A 154 19.28 -25.09 -6.76
N VAL A 155 19.30 -24.31 -7.86
CA VAL A 155 19.47 -24.80 -9.23
C VAL A 155 20.53 -23.98 -9.95
N ASP A 156 21.48 -24.64 -10.62
CA ASP A 156 22.38 -23.99 -11.59
C ASP A 156 21.57 -23.57 -12.82
N ARG A 157 21.33 -22.26 -12.95
CA ARG A 157 20.39 -21.70 -13.95
C ARG A 157 21.08 -21.26 -15.25
N ASP A 158 22.38 -21.05 -15.21
CA ASP A 158 23.19 -20.68 -16.40
C ASP A 158 24.05 -21.81 -16.93
N GLY A 159 24.11 -22.95 -16.21
CA GLY A 159 24.78 -24.17 -16.65
C GLY A 159 26.29 -24.12 -16.50
N ASP A 160 26.83 -23.25 -15.66
CA ASP A 160 28.29 -23.10 -15.49
C ASP A 160 28.90 -23.94 -14.36
N GLY A 161 28.04 -24.68 -13.63
CA GLY A 161 28.44 -25.56 -12.53
C GLY A 161 28.47 -24.87 -11.16
N ALA A 162 28.08 -23.60 -11.04
CA ALA A 162 28.02 -22.87 -9.78
C ALA A 162 26.56 -22.54 -9.39
N LEU A 163 26.26 -22.67 -8.10
CA LEU A 163 24.99 -22.14 -7.55
C LEU A 163 25.18 -20.69 -7.17
N GLU A 164 24.24 -19.84 -7.55
CA GLU A 164 24.29 -18.41 -7.30
C GLU A 164 22.92 -17.83 -6.93
N TYR A 165 22.92 -16.71 -6.25
CA TYR A 165 21.72 -15.93 -5.93
C TYR A 165 21.39 -14.95 -7.06
N ALA A 166 20.11 -14.64 -7.23
CA ALA A 166 19.66 -13.70 -8.23
C ALA A 166 20.05 -12.25 -7.88
N GLN A 167 20.61 -11.56 -8.86
CA GLN A 167 20.97 -10.14 -8.74
C GLN A 167 19.86 -9.20 -9.21
N LYS A 168 18.72 -9.75 -9.64
CA LYS A 168 17.55 -9.02 -10.13
C LYS A 168 16.28 -9.58 -9.51
N ILE A 169 15.31 -8.71 -9.25
CA ILE A 169 13.96 -9.14 -8.89
C ILE A 169 13.25 -9.62 -10.16
N PHE A 170 13.22 -8.80 -11.20
CA PHE A 170 12.61 -9.17 -12.49
C PHE A 170 13.67 -9.67 -13.45
N SER A 171 13.42 -10.83 -14.05
CA SER A 171 14.28 -11.40 -15.08
C SER A 171 14.29 -10.54 -16.35
N THR A 172 15.41 -10.58 -17.05
CA THR A 172 15.49 -10.05 -18.42
C THR A 172 14.49 -10.82 -19.30
N PRO A 173 13.72 -10.16 -20.17
CA PRO A 173 12.76 -10.83 -21.04
C PRO A 173 13.39 -12.02 -21.79
N GLY A 174 12.77 -13.19 -21.64
CA GLY A 174 13.24 -14.44 -22.24
C GLY A 174 14.41 -15.12 -21.52
N ARG A 175 14.76 -14.66 -20.30
CA ARG A 175 15.76 -15.29 -19.42
C ARG A 175 15.18 -15.60 -18.05
N HIS A 176 15.87 -16.44 -17.27
CA HIS A 176 15.58 -16.75 -15.88
C HIS A 176 16.69 -16.22 -14.95
N ASP A 177 17.14 -14.98 -15.19
CA ASP A 177 18.27 -14.33 -14.51
C ASP A 177 17.84 -13.37 -13.37
N GLY A 178 16.64 -13.57 -12.85
CA GLY A 178 16.05 -12.86 -11.71
C GLY A 178 15.07 -13.75 -10.97
N LEU A 179 14.46 -13.23 -9.89
CA LEU A 179 13.55 -13.99 -9.03
C LEU A 179 12.14 -14.17 -9.60
N TYR A 180 11.75 -13.31 -10.55
CA TYR A 180 10.45 -13.38 -11.22
C TYR A 180 10.61 -13.38 -12.75
N TRP A 181 9.90 -14.28 -13.38
CA TRP A 181 9.62 -14.32 -14.83
C TRP A 181 8.18 -14.79 -15.06
N PRO A 182 7.50 -14.33 -16.11
CA PRO A 182 6.17 -14.82 -16.45
C PRO A 182 6.24 -16.29 -16.90
N ASP A 183 5.12 -17.00 -16.74
CA ASP A 183 4.99 -18.38 -17.24
C ASP A 183 5.44 -18.46 -18.71
N ASP A 184 6.32 -19.38 -18.98
CA ASP A 184 6.83 -19.66 -20.32
C ASP A 184 6.76 -21.17 -20.67
N LYS A 185 7.21 -21.52 -21.86
CA LYS A 185 7.17 -22.91 -22.35
C LYS A 185 8.24 -23.81 -21.70
N SER A 186 9.14 -23.28 -20.89
CA SER A 186 10.21 -24.07 -20.24
C SER A 186 9.66 -24.98 -19.14
N GLY A 187 8.51 -24.64 -18.57
CA GLY A 187 7.94 -25.27 -17.37
C GLY A 187 8.67 -24.91 -16.09
N ALA A 188 9.66 -24.01 -16.13
CA ALA A 188 10.35 -23.54 -14.93
C ALA A 188 9.46 -22.55 -14.16
N ILE A 189 9.26 -22.83 -12.89
CA ILE A 189 8.46 -21.98 -12.00
C ILE A 189 9.35 -20.85 -11.46
N SER A 190 8.84 -19.63 -11.52
CA SER A 190 9.47 -18.45 -10.93
C SER A 190 9.49 -18.53 -9.40
N PRO A 191 10.64 -18.33 -8.73
CA PRO A 191 10.72 -18.33 -7.25
C PRO A 191 9.79 -17.33 -6.59
N LEU A 192 9.65 -16.13 -7.15
CA LEU A 192 8.57 -15.21 -6.79
C LEU A 192 7.34 -15.55 -7.61
N GLY A 193 6.26 -15.94 -6.91
CA GLY A 193 5.03 -16.41 -7.52
C GLY A 193 4.28 -15.35 -8.35
N PRO A 194 3.17 -15.72 -9.02
CA PRO A 194 2.46 -14.88 -9.98
C PRO A 194 1.86 -13.60 -9.36
N ALA A 195 1.76 -13.50 -8.02
CA ALA A 195 1.36 -12.26 -7.35
C ALA A 195 2.31 -11.09 -7.66
N PHE A 196 3.62 -11.38 -7.82
CA PHE A 196 4.62 -10.40 -8.24
C PHE A 196 4.47 -9.96 -9.71
N GLY A 197 3.87 -10.78 -10.55
CA GLY A 197 3.67 -10.47 -11.97
C GLY A 197 2.73 -9.30 -12.28
N LYS A 198 2.04 -8.79 -11.26
CA LYS A 198 1.22 -7.57 -11.36
C LYS A 198 2.02 -6.29 -11.05
N THR A 199 3.26 -6.42 -10.61
CA THR A 199 4.14 -5.31 -10.27
C THR A 199 4.88 -4.85 -11.51
N ILE A 200 4.94 -3.54 -11.73
CA ILE A 200 5.74 -2.93 -12.79
C ILE A 200 7.13 -2.65 -12.21
N ALA A 201 8.18 -3.08 -12.92
CA ALA A 201 9.54 -2.82 -12.49
C ALA A 201 9.79 -1.31 -12.30
N GLY A 202 10.25 -0.92 -11.12
CA GLY A 202 10.51 0.47 -10.75
C GLY A 202 9.33 1.23 -10.11
N GLU A 203 8.14 0.64 -10.09
CA GLU A 203 7.01 1.15 -9.31
C GLU A 203 7.06 0.68 -7.85
N ASP A 204 6.25 1.29 -6.98
CA ASP A 204 6.10 0.84 -5.61
C ASP A 204 5.26 -0.45 -5.53
N TRP A 205 5.62 -1.34 -4.62
CA TRP A 205 4.85 -2.52 -4.26
C TRP A 205 4.31 -2.36 -2.84
N HIS A 206 2.99 -2.35 -2.70
CA HIS A 206 2.34 -2.05 -1.42
C HIS A 206 2.84 -0.74 -0.78
N GLY A 207 3.10 0.30 -1.59
CA GLY A 207 3.60 1.58 -1.12
C GLY A 207 5.08 1.59 -0.73
N TYR A 208 5.86 0.57 -1.13
CA TYR A 208 7.30 0.41 -0.85
C TYR A 208 8.14 0.24 -2.10
N HIS A 209 9.35 0.77 -2.06
CA HIS A 209 10.41 0.47 -3.01
C HIS A 209 11.35 -0.58 -2.44
N PHE A 210 11.93 -1.40 -3.32
CA PHE A 210 12.84 -2.49 -2.96
C PHE A 210 14.12 -2.44 -3.79
N ARG A 211 15.26 -2.77 -3.16
CA ARG A 211 16.54 -2.85 -3.86
C ARG A 211 17.44 -3.93 -3.26
N ILE A 212 18.02 -4.75 -4.14
CA ILE A 212 19.02 -5.75 -3.77
C ILE A 212 20.32 -5.05 -3.39
N LEU A 213 20.98 -5.55 -2.34
CA LEU A 213 22.29 -5.11 -1.86
C LEU A 213 23.29 -6.25 -2.11
N HIS A 214 24.49 -5.90 -2.58
CA HIS A 214 25.51 -6.87 -3.02
C HIS A 214 26.67 -7.03 -2.03
N SER A 215 26.56 -6.47 -0.84
CA SER A 215 27.59 -6.56 0.20
C SER A 215 26.98 -6.33 1.58
N GLN A 216 27.74 -6.69 2.62
CA GLN A 216 27.43 -6.31 3.99
C GLN A 216 28.54 -5.50 4.64
N GLY A 217 28.18 -4.80 5.72
CA GLY A 217 29.07 -3.95 6.51
C GLY A 217 29.56 -4.62 7.80
N HIS A 218 30.22 -3.82 8.64
CA HIS A 218 30.85 -4.33 9.85
C HIS A 218 29.87 -4.73 10.95
N SER A 219 28.68 -4.15 10.99
CA SER A 219 27.66 -4.45 12.00
C SER A 219 26.89 -5.74 11.68
N ALA A 220 27.00 -6.24 10.47
CA ALA A 220 26.37 -7.50 10.07
C ALA A 220 27.14 -8.72 10.61
N PRO A 221 26.46 -9.85 10.90
CA PRO A 221 27.10 -11.10 11.26
C PRO A 221 28.19 -11.50 10.24
N GLY A 222 29.37 -11.89 10.72
CA GLY A 222 30.50 -12.22 9.85
C GLY A 222 31.33 -11.03 9.34
N GLY A 223 30.95 -9.78 9.71
CA GLY A 223 31.67 -8.55 9.35
C GLY A 223 31.50 -8.13 7.88
N ALA A 224 32.33 -7.20 7.45
CA ALA A 224 32.22 -6.60 6.11
C ALA A 224 32.77 -7.49 5.00
N TYR A 225 31.96 -7.83 3.99
CA TYR A 225 32.40 -8.48 2.76
C TYR A 225 31.43 -8.27 1.59
N SER A 226 31.93 -8.54 0.38
CA SER A 226 31.12 -8.57 -0.84
C SER A 226 30.41 -9.91 -0.96
N TYR A 227 29.13 -9.89 -1.37
CA TYR A 227 28.42 -11.09 -1.75
C TYR A 227 28.80 -11.60 -3.15
N LEU A 228 29.48 -10.76 -3.92
CA LEU A 228 29.94 -11.09 -5.26
C LEU A 228 31.34 -11.72 -5.24
N ILE A 229 31.52 -12.77 -6.07
CA ILE A 229 32.83 -13.29 -6.52
C ILE A 229 32.84 -13.12 -8.05
N GLY A 230 33.65 -12.20 -8.55
CA GLY A 230 33.54 -11.76 -9.94
C GLY A 230 32.20 -11.06 -10.19
N ASP A 231 31.44 -11.57 -11.11
CA ASP A 231 30.09 -11.12 -11.48
C ASP A 231 28.95 -11.96 -10.86
N LYS A 232 29.29 -13.01 -10.07
CA LYS A 232 28.32 -13.93 -9.47
C LYS A 232 28.08 -13.67 -8.00
N MET A 233 26.83 -13.67 -7.60
CA MET A 233 26.41 -13.50 -6.21
C MET A 233 26.31 -14.85 -5.51
N THR A 234 27.43 -15.30 -4.91
CA THR A 234 27.57 -16.67 -4.35
C THR A 234 27.82 -16.69 -2.84
N ARG A 235 28.08 -15.54 -2.22
CA ARG A 235 28.47 -15.47 -0.79
C ARG A 235 27.35 -14.96 0.14
N GLY A 236 26.18 -14.73 -0.39
CA GLY A 236 25.03 -14.19 0.31
C GLY A 236 24.25 -13.20 -0.55
N PHE A 237 23.24 -12.63 0.04
CA PHE A 237 22.38 -11.62 -0.58
C PHE A 237 21.79 -10.72 0.52
N ALA A 238 21.30 -9.55 0.13
CA ALA A 238 20.48 -8.72 1.02
C ALA A 238 19.53 -7.84 0.22
N LEU A 239 18.53 -7.31 0.91
CA LEU A 239 17.51 -6.39 0.36
C LEU A 239 17.29 -5.24 1.34
N ILE A 240 17.01 -4.06 0.80
CA ILE A 240 16.45 -2.94 1.53
C ILE A 240 15.09 -2.58 0.95
N ALA A 241 14.11 -2.31 1.81
CA ALA A 241 12.79 -1.78 1.49
C ALA A 241 12.56 -0.45 2.20
N TRP A 242 11.95 0.54 1.51
CA TRP A 242 11.64 1.84 2.10
C TRP A 242 10.33 2.39 1.55
N PRO A 243 9.57 3.21 2.34
CA PRO A 243 8.29 3.75 1.89
C PRO A 243 8.44 4.68 0.69
N ALA A 244 7.55 4.54 -0.28
CA ALA A 244 7.47 5.43 -1.45
C ALA A 244 7.17 6.87 -1.03
N ARG A 245 6.35 7.05 0.01
CA ARG A 245 6.04 8.34 0.64
C ARG A 245 6.03 8.20 2.16
N TYR A 246 7.02 8.81 2.81
CA TYR A 246 7.14 8.82 4.27
C TYR A 246 5.87 9.37 4.94
N ASN A 247 5.41 8.72 6.02
CA ASN A 247 4.21 9.06 6.79
C ASN A 247 2.91 9.11 5.96
N ASP A 248 2.90 8.47 4.79
CA ASP A 248 1.72 8.26 3.95
C ASP A 248 1.58 6.80 3.53
N THR A 249 2.60 6.22 2.91
CA THR A 249 2.59 4.79 2.54
C THR A 249 3.32 3.90 3.54
N GLY A 250 4.17 4.47 4.40
CA GLY A 250 4.90 3.79 5.46
C GLY A 250 5.75 4.78 6.25
N VAL A 251 6.27 4.34 7.39
CA VAL A 251 7.22 5.04 8.26
C VAL A 251 8.53 4.26 8.31
N MET A 252 8.46 2.95 8.61
CA MET A 252 9.64 2.10 8.76
C MET A 252 10.24 1.72 7.43
N SER A 253 11.57 1.65 7.39
CA SER A 253 12.34 1.00 6.33
C SER A 253 12.85 -0.33 6.85
N PHE A 254 12.99 -1.32 5.98
CA PHE A 254 13.33 -2.70 6.35
C PHE A 254 14.58 -3.17 5.62
N MET A 255 15.39 -4.01 6.28
CA MET A 255 16.47 -4.74 5.64
C MET A 255 16.41 -6.22 6.04
N ILE A 256 16.82 -7.09 5.11
CA ILE A 256 17.04 -8.52 5.35
C ILE A 256 18.32 -8.95 4.63
N SER A 257 19.01 -9.94 5.17
CA SER A 257 20.10 -10.64 4.50
C SER A 257 19.83 -12.14 4.38
N HIS A 258 20.76 -12.88 3.82
CA HIS A 258 20.75 -14.35 3.75
C HIS A 258 20.64 -15.05 5.12
N GLU A 259 20.87 -14.35 6.24
CA GLU A 259 20.64 -14.85 7.58
C GLU A 259 19.14 -14.90 7.98
N GLY A 260 18.25 -14.29 7.19
CA GLY A 260 16.79 -14.35 7.37
C GLY A 260 16.23 -13.41 8.44
N GLN A 261 17.07 -12.70 9.22
CA GLN A 261 16.57 -11.72 10.19
C GLN A 261 16.18 -10.41 9.50
N VAL A 262 14.93 -9.99 9.71
CA VAL A 262 14.44 -8.67 9.27
C VAL A 262 14.81 -7.61 10.31
N PHE A 263 15.32 -6.49 9.85
CA PHE A 263 15.60 -5.30 10.67
C PHE A 263 14.76 -4.12 10.18
N GLU A 264 14.32 -3.27 11.10
CA GLU A 264 13.54 -2.06 10.83
C GLU A 264 14.20 -0.81 11.39
N LYS A 265 13.96 0.32 10.73
CA LYS A 265 14.37 1.65 11.20
C LYS A 265 13.50 2.74 10.58
N ASP A 266 13.09 3.71 11.40
CA ASP A 266 12.56 4.99 10.91
C ASP A 266 13.72 5.86 10.41
N LEU A 267 13.81 6.03 9.09
CA LEU A 267 14.80 6.90 8.44
C LEU A 267 14.34 8.36 8.35
N GLY A 268 13.14 8.68 8.86
CA GLY A 268 12.56 10.01 8.89
C GLY A 268 12.11 10.55 7.52
N PRO A 269 11.71 11.83 7.46
CA PRO A 269 11.17 12.43 6.24
C PRO A 269 12.10 12.44 5.02
N ALA A 270 13.43 12.39 5.25
CA ALA A 270 14.44 12.26 4.19
C ALA A 270 14.79 10.78 3.90
N GLY A 271 14.05 9.83 4.45
CA GLY A 271 14.35 8.40 4.44
C GLY A 271 14.54 7.81 3.06
N ALA A 272 13.76 8.22 2.07
CA ALA A 272 13.93 7.75 0.70
C ALA A 272 15.32 8.07 0.13
N LYS A 273 15.83 9.28 0.39
CA LYS A 273 17.19 9.69 -0.04
C LYS A 273 18.26 8.88 0.70
N TRP A 274 18.09 8.66 2.00
CA TRP A 274 19.00 7.84 2.79
C TRP A 274 18.98 6.39 2.32
N ALA A 275 17.83 5.77 2.16
CA ALA A 275 17.69 4.41 1.67
C ALA A 275 18.35 4.21 0.31
N GLN A 276 18.21 5.18 -0.60
CA GLN A 276 18.89 5.17 -1.90
C GLN A 276 20.42 5.25 -1.79
N SER A 277 20.98 5.83 -0.74
CA SER A 277 22.42 5.88 -0.51
C SER A 277 23.00 4.64 0.20
N ILE A 278 22.17 3.81 0.81
CA ILE A 278 22.58 2.56 1.47
C ILE A 278 23.00 1.55 0.39
N THR A 279 24.25 1.19 0.31
CA THR A 279 24.81 0.28 -0.69
C THR A 279 25.13 -1.11 -0.14
N ARG A 280 25.05 -1.30 1.19
CA ARG A 280 25.37 -2.54 1.89
C ARG A 280 24.36 -2.82 3.00
N PHE A 281 24.19 -4.08 3.36
CA PHE A 281 23.48 -4.51 4.55
C PHE A 281 24.36 -4.27 5.77
N ASP A 282 24.02 -3.33 6.61
CA ASP A 282 24.84 -2.93 7.77
C ASP A 282 23.93 -2.45 8.93
N PRO A 283 23.15 -3.37 9.54
CA PRO A 283 22.24 -3.03 10.64
C PRO A 283 23.01 -2.75 11.91
N ASP A 284 23.37 -1.48 12.12
CA ASP A 284 23.96 -1.00 13.38
C ASP A 284 22.91 -0.98 14.52
N GLU A 285 23.33 -0.56 15.72
CA GLU A 285 22.46 -0.51 16.92
C GLU A 285 21.18 0.33 16.76
N SER A 286 21.11 1.19 15.74
CA SER A 286 19.92 2.00 15.44
C SER A 286 18.84 1.24 14.66
N TRP A 287 19.16 0.06 14.11
CA TRP A 287 18.22 -0.86 13.50
C TRP A 287 17.72 -1.86 14.55
N LYS A 288 16.43 -2.12 14.56
CA LYS A 288 15.78 -3.07 15.47
C LYS A 288 15.41 -4.34 14.74
N ALA A 289 15.69 -5.49 15.35
CA ALA A 289 15.20 -6.77 14.84
C ALA A 289 13.68 -6.83 14.93
N VAL A 290 13.03 -7.22 13.84
CA VAL A 290 11.58 -7.46 13.79
C VAL A 290 11.33 -8.88 14.27
N THR A 291 10.47 -9.03 15.28
CA THR A 291 9.94 -10.34 15.67
C THR A 291 8.77 -10.65 14.75
N VAL A 292 8.90 -11.69 13.95
CA VAL A 292 7.82 -12.22 13.13
C VAL A 292 7.28 -13.43 13.87
N ASP A 293 6.05 -13.31 14.40
CA ASP A 293 5.37 -14.47 14.96
C ASP A 293 5.15 -15.46 13.82
N GLN A 294 5.74 -16.63 13.93
CA GLN A 294 5.51 -17.74 13.00
C GLN A 294 4.23 -18.44 13.49
N ASP A 295 3.09 -18.08 12.88
CA ASP A 295 1.85 -18.82 13.04
C ASP A 295 1.88 -20.19 12.33
#